data_e90266107a6a462af9c34a33180589f0
#
_entry.id   e90266107a6a462af9c34a33180589f0
#
_cell.length_a   1.000
_cell.length_b   1.000
_cell.length_c   1.000
_cell.angle_alpha   90.00
_cell.angle_beta   90.00
_cell.angle_gamma   90.00
#
_symmetry.space_group_name_H-M   'P 1'
#
loop_
_entity.id
_entity.type
_entity.pdbx_description
1 polymer ?
#
loop_
_entity_poly.entity_id
_entity_poly.type
_entity_poly.pdbx_seq_one_letter_code
_entity_poly.pdbx_strand_id
1 'polypeptide(L)'
;MAGKGSSVLQKPADVRMKKSTFGGQGKGAPSSQKGVGGQAAAAQPHVNENYLAYVRSLAPSTKHFHNCLRAFIVGGLICCVGQFFRYEFEAIFGLAGDELAGAVSVALIFLGCLLTGLGVYDRIGKVAGAGSIVPITGFANSVASPALEFKAEGMVTGMAAKMFVVAGPIIVFGVLSGAVVGVIYYLLSL
;
A
#
# COMPACT_ATOMS: atom_id res chain seq x y z
N MET A 1 23.75 -40.06 31.96
CA MET A 1 23.69 -38.87 32.81
C MET A 1 23.44 -37.70 31.88
N ALA A 2 22.24 -37.32 31.67
CA ALA A 2 21.38 -36.39 32.42
C ALA A 2 21.76 -34.94 32.14
N GLY A 3 20.85 -34.21 31.50
CA GLY A 3 20.86 -32.76 31.43
C GLY A 3 19.84 -32.22 30.42
N LYS A 4 18.55 -32.38 30.75
CA LYS A 4 17.42 -31.67 30.12
C LYS A 4 17.56 -30.18 30.42
N GLY A 5 17.55 -29.34 29.40
CA GLY A 5 17.33 -27.91 29.50
C GLY A 5 16.07 -27.54 28.69
N SER A 6 14.90 -27.63 29.31
CA SER A 6 13.63 -27.12 28.82
C SER A 6 13.58 -25.62 29.04
N SER A 7 13.69 -24.80 27.99
CA SER A 7 13.37 -23.38 28.03
C SER A 7 11.87 -23.18 28.00
N VAL A 8 11.35 -22.88 29.17
CA VAL A 8 9.97 -22.48 29.46
C VAL A 8 9.62 -21.22 28.67
N LEU A 9 8.65 -21.36 27.77
CA LEU A 9 7.90 -20.26 27.19
C LEU A 9 7.16 -19.53 28.32
N GLN A 10 7.70 -18.41 28.75
CA GLN A 10 7.08 -17.53 29.73
C GLN A 10 5.92 -16.78 29.07
N LYS A 11 4.72 -17.22 29.36
CA LYS A 11 3.45 -16.60 29.05
C LYS A 11 3.44 -15.18 29.65
N PRO A 12 3.12 -14.11 28.89
CA PRO A 12 3.03 -12.78 29.49
C PRO A 12 1.88 -12.72 30.46
N ALA A 13 2.20 -12.28 31.66
CA ALA A 13 1.31 -12.15 32.80
C ALA A 13 0.19 -11.16 32.52
N ASP A 14 -0.99 -11.61 32.90
CA ASP A 14 -2.25 -10.96 33.14
C ASP A 14 -2.14 -9.47 33.54
N VAL A 15 -2.45 -8.57 32.58
CA VAL A 15 -2.64 -7.15 32.88
C VAL A 15 -4.05 -6.98 33.38
N ARG A 16 -4.21 -7.14 34.70
CA ARG A 16 -5.44 -6.85 35.45
C ARG A 16 -5.85 -5.39 35.24
N MET A 17 -6.81 -5.16 34.36
CA MET A 17 -7.48 -3.86 34.24
C MET A 17 -8.12 -3.47 35.57
N LYS A 18 -7.52 -2.50 36.24
CA LYS A 18 -8.10 -1.85 37.41
C LYS A 18 -9.30 -1.02 36.96
N LYS A 19 -10.50 -1.53 37.19
CA LYS A 19 -11.76 -0.79 37.05
C LYS A 19 -11.69 0.46 37.93
N SER A 20 -11.52 1.64 37.35
CA SER A 20 -11.76 2.89 38.05
C SER A 20 -13.26 3.16 38.08
N THR A 21 -13.79 3.10 39.27
CA THR A 21 -15.15 3.42 39.65
C THR A 21 -15.44 4.89 39.36
N PHE A 22 -16.33 5.15 38.40
CA PHE A 22 -16.88 6.47 38.15
C PHE A 22 -18.01 6.73 39.19
N GLY A 23 -17.66 7.42 40.26
CA GLY A 23 -18.63 7.93 41.24
C GLY A 23 -19.00 9.36 40.88
N GLY A 24 -20.29 9.57 40.65
CA GLY A 24 -20.85 10.86 40.30
C GLY A 24 -20.93 11.84 41.46
N GLN A 25 -21.02 13.10 41.17
CA GLN A 25 -21.97 14.06 41.78
C GLN A 25 -21.87 15.40 41.06
N GLY A 26 -22.92 15.86 40.62
CA GLY A 26 -23.56 16.97 40.16
C GLY A 26 -23.43 18.22 40.99
N LYS A 27 -23.50 19.33 40.32
CA LYS A 27 -24.32 20.53 40.52
C LYS A 27 -23.67 21.76 39.87
N GLY A 28 -24.47 22.49 39.13
CA GLY A 28 -24.28 23.93 38.97
C GLY A 28 -23.96 24.41 37.57
N ALA A 29 -25.00 24.68 36.76
CA ALA A 29 -24.93 25.70 35.72
C ALA A 29 -24.85 27.10 36.36
N PRO A 30 -24.18 28.07 35.75
CA PRO A 30 -24.97 29.09 35.10
C PRO A 30 -24.46 29.49 33.68
N SER A 31 -25.47 29.84 32.89
CA SER A 31 -25.48 30.51 31.63
C SER A 31 -24.54 31.76 31.55
N SER A 32 -23.77 31.83 30.46
CA SER A 32 -23.54 33.13 29.78
C SER A 32 -23.06 32.91 28.36
N GLN A 33 -23.93 33.18 27.43
CA GLN A 33 -23.58 33.45 26.02
C GLN A 33 -22.74 34.72 25.96
N LYS A 34 -21.60 34.69 25.24
CA LYS A 34 -21.14 35.79 24.40
C LYS A 34 -19.93 35.39 23.58
N GLY A 35 -19.98 35.68 22.29
CA GLY A 35 -18.79 35.85 21.46
C GLY A 35 -18.67 34.86 20.29
N VAL A 36 -19.45 35.11 19.23
CA VAL A 36 -19.16 34.65 17.86
C VAL A 36 -17.87 35.34 17.41
N GLY A 37 -16.87 34.60 17.07
CA GLY A 37 -15.65 35.13 16.45
C GLY A 37 -14.37 34.60 17.07
N GLY A 38 -13.98 33.42 16.71
CA GLY A 38 -12.70 32.83 17.14
C GLY A 38 -12.38 31.63 16.29
N GLN A 39 -11.48 31.87 15.34
CA GLN A 39 -10.66 30.93 14.60
C GLN A 39 -10.78 29.47 15.11
N ALA A 40 -11.26 28.60 14.23
CA ALA A 40 -11.06 27.18 14.36
C ALA A 40 -9.54 26.89 14.33
N ALA A 41 -8.88 27.07 15.49
CA ALA A 41 -7.59 26.48 15.74
C ALA A 41 -7.81 24.98 15.56
N ALA A 42 -7.28 24.43 14.46
CA ALA A 42 -7.27 23.02 14.20
C ALA A 42 -6.74 22.35 15.49
N ALA A 43 -7.63 21.66 16.19
CA ALA A 43 -7.28 20.88 17.36
C ALA A 43 -6.23 19.87 16.90
N GLN A 44 -4.98 20.15 17.19
CA GLN A 44 -3.90 19.20 17.01
C GLN A 44 -4.34 17.94 17.78
N PRO A 45 -4.44 16.78 17.13
CA PRO A 45 -4.78 15.58 17.86
C PRO A 45 -3.74 15.43 18.97
N HIS A 46 -4.17 15.47 20.22
CA HIS A 46 -3.33 15.20 21.39
C HIS A 46 -2.85 13.76 21.25
N VAL A 47 -1.76 13.57 20.54
CA VAL A 47 -1.13 12.28 20.39
C VAL A 47 -0.49 11.96 21.72
N ASN A 48 -1.06 11.01 22.44
CA ASN A 48 -0.55 10.57 23.72
C ASN A 48 0.84 9.96 23.51
N GLU A 49 1.89 10.62 24.00
CA GLU A 49 3.28 10.17 23.84
C GLU A 49 3.51 8.76 24.37
N ASN A 50 2.78 8.38 25.42
CA ASN A 50 2.80 7.02 25.94
C ASN A 50 2.27 5.99 24.93
N TYR A 51 1.25 6.37 24.15
CA TYR A 51 0.73 5.52 23.07
C TYR A 51 1.75 5.38 21.94
N LEU A 52 2.40 6.46 21.55
CA LEU A 52 3.46 6.42 20.54
C LEU A 52 4.66 5.57 20.99
N ALA A 53 5.06 5.70 22.23
CA ALA A 53 6.14 4.88 22.80
C ALA A 53 5.75 3.39 22.81
N TYR A 54 4.50 3.07 23.17
CA TYR A 54 3.97 1.71 23.14
C TYR A 54 3.92 1.15 21.71
N VAL A 55 3.42 1.91 20.74
CA VAL A 55 3.38 1.50 19.33
C VAL A 55 4.80 1.27 18.79
N ARG A 56 5.76 2.16 19.11
CA ARG A 56 7.16 1.99 18.71
C ARG A 56 7.81 0.75 19.32
N SER A 57 7.45 0.38 20.55
CA SER A 57 7.95 -0.83 21.19
C SER A 57 7.42 -2.12 20.56
N LEU A 58 6.22 -2.06 19.95
CA LEU A 58 5.60 -3.17 19.23
C LEU A 58 6.00 -3.23 17.74
N ALA A 59 6.53 -2.13 17.20
CA ALA A 59 6.96 -2.08 15.81
C ALA A 59 8.19 -2.99 15.59
N PRO A 60 8.11 -3.98 14.68
CA PRO A 60 9.25 -4.84 14.41
C PRO A 60 10.39 -4.01 13.80
N SER A 61 11.62 -4.24 14.27
CA SER A 61 12.79 -3.59 13.67
C SER A 61 12.99 -4.14 12.26
N THR A 62 12.91 -3.26 11.27
CA THR A 62 13.08 -3.63 9.86
C THR A 62 14.56 -3.72 9.50
N LYS A 63 14.99 -4.85 8.94
CA LYS A 63 16.33 -5.03 8.39
C LYS A 63 16.39 -4.39 6.99
N HIS A 64 16.58 -3.07 6.94
CA HIS A 64 16.50 -2.28 5.70
C HIS A 64 17.36 -2.83 4.56
N PHE A 65 18.62 -3.15 4.83
CA PHE A 65 19.54 -3.66 3.80
C PHE A 65 19.07 -4.98 3.19
N HIS A 66 18.61 -5.90 4.02
CA HIS A 66 18.13 -7.23 3.56
C HIS A 66 16.85 -7.12 2.72
N ASN A 67 15.95 -6.22 3.14
CA ASN A 67 14.70 -5.97 2.41
C ASN A 67 14.98 -5.26 1.07
N CYS A 68 15.93 -4.33 1.04
CA CYS A 68 16.36 -3.65 -0.18
C CYS A 68 16.96 -4.64 -1.19
N LEU A 69 17.83 -5.55 -0.73
CA LEU A 69 18.43 -6.57 -1.60
C LEU A 69 17.38 -7.53 -2.18
N ARG A 70 16.41 -7.97 -1.36
CA ARG A 70 15.30 -8.81 -1.85
C ARG A 70 14.44 -8.07 -2.86
N ALA A 71 14.11 -6.80 -2.61
CA ALA A 71 13.35 -5.97 -3.53
C ALA A 71 14.08 -5.81 -4.87
N PHE A 72 15.38 -5.60 -4.84
CA PHE A 72 16.22 -5.49 -6.03
C PHE A 72 16.23 -6.77 -6.87
N ILE A 73 16.43 -7.93 -6.22
CA ILE A 73 16.46 -9.22 -6.92
C ILE A 73 15.11 -9.52 -7.56
N VAL A 74 14.00 -9.39 -6.81
CA VAL A 74 12.67 -9.73 -7.35
C VAL A 74 12.22 -8.71 -8.39
N GLY A 75 12.45 -7.41 -8.16
CA GLY A 75 12.18 -6.38 -9.16
C GLY A 75 12.98 -6.60 -10.45
N GLY A 76 14.25 -6.96 -10.33
CA GLY A 76 15.12 -7.32 -11.47
C GLY A 76 14.59 -8.54 -12.24
N LEU A 77 14.13 -9.58 -11.56
CA LEU A 77 13.51 -10.75 -12.21
C LEU A 77 12.24 -10.37 -12.99
N ILE A 78 11.38 -9.51 -12.43
CA ILE A 78 10.20 -9.02 -13.15
C ILE A 78 10.60 -8.22 -14.39
N CYS A 79 11.64 -7.38 -14.30
CA CYS A 79 12.18 -6.66 -15.46
C CYS A 79 12.74 -7.62 -16.53
N CYS A 80 13.42 -8.71 -16.13
CA CYS A 80 13.89 -9.73 -17.06
C CYS A 80 12.74 -10.42 -17.80
N VAL A 81 11.64 -10.71 -17.10
CA VAL A 81 10.42 -11.24 -17.74
C VAL A 81 9.84 -10.22 -18.73
N GLY A 82 9.80 -8.93 -18.37
CA GLY A 82 9.37 -7.86 -19.28
C GLY A 82 10.25 -7.76 -20.52
N GLN A 83 11.57 -7.88 -20.34
CA GLN A 83 12.52 -7.85 -21.45
C GLN A 83 12.39 -9.09 -22.36
N PHE A 84 12.09 -10.26 -21.78
CA PHE A 84 11.79 -11.47 -22.54
C PHE A 84 10.58 -11.26 -23.46
N PHE A 85 9.45 -10.75 -22.92
CA PHE A 85 8.27 -10.42 -23.73
C PHE A 85 8.58 -9.40 -24.84
N ARG A 86 9.45 -8.45 -24.55
CA ARG A 86 9.87 -7.45 -25.53
C ARG A 86 10.55 -8.11 -26.74
N TYR A 87 11.50 -9.00 -26.52
CA TYR A 87 12.20 -9.71 -27.59
C TYR A 87 11.27 -10.61 -28.39
N GLU A 88 10.34 -11.33 -27.70
CA GLU A 88 9.38 -12.18 -28.39
C GLU A 88 8.43 -11.38 -29.28
N PHE A 89 7.89 -10.26 -28.79
CA PHE A 89 6.94 -9.45 -29.54
C PHE A 89 7.61 -8.71 -30.71
N GLU A 90 8.85 -8.28 -30.54
CA GLU A 90 9.64 -7.71 -31.63
C GLU A 90 9.94 -8.77 -32.70
N ALA A 91 10.33 -9.98 -32.32
CA ALA A 91 10.71 -11.05 -33.24
C ALA A 91 9.48 -11.65 -33.98
N ILE A 92 8.35 -11.85 -33.28
CA ILE A 92 7.19 -12.56 -33.84
C ILE A 92 6.27 -11.60 -34.61
N PHE A 93 6.03 -10.40 -34.02
CA PHE A 93 5.04 -9.45 -34.57
C PHE A 93 5.68 -8.27 -35.29
N GLY A 94 7.01 -8.12 -35.24
CA GLY A 94 7.73 -6.97 -35.82
C GLY A 94 7.34 -5.62 -35.22
N LEU A 95 6.83 -5.60 -33.98
CA LEU A 95 6.41 -4.39 -33.28
C LEU A 95 7.61 -3.55 -32.90
N ALA A 96 7.50 -2.22 -33.02
CA ALA A 96 8.57 -1.30 -32.66
C ALA A 96 8.03 -0.07 -31.91
N GLY A 97 8.90 0.63 -31.19
CA GLY A 97 8.55 1.87 -30.52
C GLY A 97 7.47 1.73 -29.46
N ASP A 98 6.46 2.62 -29.54
CA ASP A 98 5.38 2.72 -28.55
C ASP A 98 4.41 1.54 -28.60
N GLU A 99 4.19 0.96 -29.75
CA GLU A 99 3.33 -0.22 -29.93
C GLU A 99 3.92 -1.43 -29.20
N LEU A 100 5.23 -1.64 -29.31
CA LEU A 100 5.93 -2.69 -28.59
C LEU A 100 5.86 -2.49 -27.07
N ALA A 101 6.08 -1.26 -26.60
CA ALA A 101 5.98 -0.93 -25.17
C ALA A 101 4.56 -1.16 -24.63
N GLY A 102 3.54 -0.80 -25.41
CA GLY A 102 2.14 -1.06 -25.10
C GLY A 102 1.83 -2.56 -24.99
N ALA A 103 2.25 -3.36 -25.97
CA ALA A 103 2.04 -4.79 -25.99
C ALA A 103 2.68 -5.51 -24.80
N VAL A 104 3.93 -5.16 -24.48
CA VAL A 104 4.64 -5.69 -23.30
C VAL A 104 3.93 -5.32 -21.99
N SER A 105 3.44 -4.08 -21.90
CA SER A 105 2.70 -3.62 -20.72
C SER A 105 1.42 -4.41 -20.51
N VAL A 106 0.64 -4.66 -21.59
CA VAL A 106 -0.59 -5.47 -21.54
C VAL A 106 -0.29 -6.90 -21.11
N ALA A 107 0.76 -7.52 -21.64
CA ALA A 107 1.17 -8.87 -21.28
C ALA A 107 1.56 -8.97 -19.79
N LEU A 108 2.33 -8.00 -19.28
CA LEU A 108 2.71 -7.96 -17.87
C LEU A 108 1.50 -7.70 -16.94
N ILE A 109 0.56 -6.84 -17.34
CA ILE A 109 -0.69 -6.61 -16.61
C ILE A 109 -1.50 -7.90 -16.55
N PHE A 110 -1.68 -8.58 -17.68
CA PHE A 110 -2.38 -9.87 -17.73
C PHE A 110 -1.74 -10.90 -16.80
N LEU A 111 -0.40 -11.03 -16.84
CA LEU A 111 0.33 -11.93 -15.94
C LEU A 111 0.16 -11.54 -14.47
N GLY A 112 0.21 -10.24 -14.15
CA GLY A 112 -0.02 -9.74 -12.79
C GLY A 112 -1.43 -10.06 -12.28
N CYS A 113 -2.47 -9.82 -13.09
CA CYS A 113 -3.85 -10.16 -12.76
C CYS A 113 -4.05 -11.68 -12.59
N LEU A 114 -3.45 -12.49 -13.47
CA LEU A 114 -3.52 -13.94 -13.38
C LEU A 114 -2.90 -14.46 -12.10
N LEU A 115 -1.69 -14.01 -11.76
CA LEU A 115 -1.00 -14.40 -10.52
C LEU A 115 -1.77 -13.93 -9.28
N THR A 116 -2.44 -12.79 -9.34
CA THR A 116 -3.31 -12.27 -8.27
C THR A 116 -4.54 -13.17 -8.12
N GLY A 117 -5.20 -13.54 -9.21
CA GLY A 117 -6.35 -14.44 -9.20
C GLY A 117 -6.04 -15.82 -8.66
N LEU A 118 -4.82 -16.31 -8.86
CA LEU A 118 -4.32 -17.58 -8.30
C LEU A 118 -3.83 -17.47 -6.85
N GLY A 119 -3.81 -16.26 -6.26
CA GLY A 119 -3.30 -16.02 -4.90
C GLY A 119 -1.79 -16.20 -4.74
N VAL A 120 -1.05 -16.23 -5.86
CA VAL A 120 0.42 -16.41 -5.86
C VAL A 120 1.12 -15.06 -5.66
N TYR A 121 0.56 -13.99 -6.24
CA TYR A 121 1.17 -12.65 -6.19
C TYR A 121 1.37 -12.14 -4.76
N ASP A 122 0.44 -12.44 -3.86
CA ASP A 122 0.51 -12.08 -2.45
C ASP A 122 1.72 -12.70 -1.73
N ARG A 123 2.06 -13.94 -2.09
CA ARG A 123 3.26 -14.63 -1.56
C ARG A 123 4.55 -13.97 -2.07
N ILE A 124 4.57 -13.58 -3.34
CA ILE A 124 5.69 -12.84 -3.94
C ILE A 124 5.84 -11.50 -3.24
N GLY A 125 4.74 -10.77 -3.01
CA GLY A 125 4.72 -9.47 -2.34
C GLY A 125 5.30 -9.50 -0.93
N LYS A 126 5.03 -10.54 -0.15
CA LYS A 126 5.57 -10.72 1.21
C LYS A 126 7.10 -10.85 1.24
N VAL A 127 7.70 -11.40 0.20
CA VAL A 127 9.15 -11.58 0.11
C VAL A 127 9.82 -10.40 -0.58
N ALA A 128 9.21 -9.91 -1.66
CA ALA A 128 9.74 -8.89 -2.54
C ALA A 128 9.57 -7.47 -2.01
N GLY A 129 8.53 -7.21 -1.20
CA GLY A 129 8.21 -5.86 -0.74
C GLY A 129 8.09 -4.87 -1.89
N ALA A 130 8.86 -3.79 -1.86
CA ALA A 130 8.85 -2.75 -2.89
C ALA A 130 9.18 -3.26 -4.30
N GLY A 131 9.96 -4.34 -4.43
CA GLY A 131 10.34 -4.89 -5.72
C GLY A 131 9.19 -5.47 -6.54
N SER A 132 8.09 -5.86 -5.89
CA SER A 132 6.86 -6.30 -6.57
C SER A 132 5.81 -5.19 -6.73
N ILE A 133 5.91 -4.12 -5.94
CA ILE A 133 4.93 -3.02 -5.96
C ILE A 133 5.23 -2.02 -7.07
N VAL A 134 6.51 -1.71 -7.31
CA VAL A 134 6.95 -0.69 -8.28
C VAL A 134 6.66 -1.08 -9.74
N PRO A 135 6.90 -2.33 -10.21
CA PRO A 135 6.61 -2.72 -11.58
C PRO A 135 5.11 -2.67 -11.90
N ILE A 136 4.78 -2.60 -13.20
CA ILE A 136 3.38 -2.55 -13.69
C ILE A 136 2.53 -3.74 -13.22
N THR A 137 3.16 -4.88 -12.94
CA THR A 137 2.51 -6.06 -12.35
C THR A 137 1.97 -5.79 -10.95
N GLY A 138 2.65 -4.91 -10.17
CA GLY A 138 2.18 -4.45 -8.86
C GLY A 138 0.95 -3.57 -8.96
N PHE A 139 0.91 -2.67 -9.94
CA PHE A 139 -0.29 -1.89 -10.24
C PHE A 139 -1.46 -2.80 -10.62
N ALA A 140 -1.24 -3.77 -11.50
CA ALA A 140 -2.24 -4.76 -11.88
C ALA A 140 -2.79 -5.52 -10.66
N ASN A 141 -1.91 -5.96 -9.75
CA ASN A 141 -2.30 -6.60 -8.50
C ASN A 141 -3.13 -5.67 -7.59
N SER A 142 -2.73 -4.40 -7.45
CA SER A 142 -3.43 -3.44 -6.58
C SER A 142 -4.85 -3.12 -7.06
N VAL A 143 -5.12 -3.24 -8.36
CA VAL A 143 -6.45 -3.04 -8.95
C VAL A 143 -7.26 -4.35 -8.95
N ALA A 144 -6.61 -5.48 -9.26
CA ALA A 144 -7.29 -6.77 -9.34
C ALA A 144 -7.68 -7.33 -7.97
N SER A 145 -6.86 -7.14 -6.94
CA SER A 145 -7.11 -7.68 -5.60
C SER A 145 -8.42 -7.15 -4.99
N PRO A 146 -8.68 -5.84 -4.92
CA PRO A 146 -9.97 -5.33 -4.45
C PRO A 146 -11.15 -5.77 -5.34
N ALA A 147 -10.94 -5.90 -6.64
CA ALA A 147 -11.98 -6.38 -7.54
C ALA A 147 -12.43 -7.81 -7.19
N LEU A 148 -11.50 -8.67 -6.83
CA LEU A 148 -11.80 -10.05 -6.41
C LEU A 148 -12.45 -10.09 -5.02
N GLU A 149 -11.95 -9.29 -4.09
CA GLU A 149 -12.43 -9.25 -2.71
C GLU A 149 -13.88 -8.76 -2.62
N PHE A 150 -14.21 -7.67 -3.34
CA PHE A 150 -15.54 -7.04 -3.31
C PHE A 150 -16.50 -7.57 -4.38
N LYS A 151 -16.19 -8.70 -5.03
CA LYS A 151 -17.05 -9.32 -6.04
C LYS A 151 -18.45 -9.66 -5.50
N ALA A 152 -18.55 -10.06 -4.22
CA ALA A 152 -19.81 -10.40 -3.59
C ALA A 152 -20.75 -9.20 -3.39
N GLU A 153 -20.24 -7.97 -3.38
CA GLU A 153 -21.02 -6.74 -3.22
C GLU A 153 -21.67 -6.24 -4.52
N GLY A 154 -21.44 -6.97 -5.63
CA GLY A 154 -21.99 -6.65 -6.95
C GLY A 154 -20.95 -6.05 -7.91
N MET A 155 -21.33 -6.02 -9.19
CA MET A 155 -20.40 -5.65 -10.27
C MET A 155 -20.09 -4.16 -10.30
N VAL A 156 -21.08 -3.30 -10.08
CA VAL A 156 -20.94 -1.84 -10.16
C VAL A 156 -20.51 -1.23 -8.83
N THR A 157 -21.28 -1.51 -7.78
CA THR A 157 -21.07 -0.89 -6.44
C THR A 157 -19.90 -1.51 -5.68
N GLY A 158 -19.66 -2.79 -5.86
CA GLY A 158 -18.54 -3.50 -5.25
C GLY A 158 -17.29 -3.43 -6.12
N MET A 159 -17.22 -4.28 -7.12
CA MET A 159 -16.01 -4.50 -7.94
C MET A 159 -15.54 -3.22 -8.64
N ALA A 160 -16.39 -2.62 -9.50
CA ALA A 160 -15.98 -1.46 -10.30
C ALA A 160 -15.64 -0.25 -9.42
N ALA A 161 -16.46 0.06 -8.41
CA ALA A 161 -16.21 1.17 -7.50
C ALA A 161 -14.86 1.03 -6.80
N LYS A 162 -14.49 -0.15 -6.32
CA LYS A 162 -13.22 -0.40 -5.63
C LYS A 162 -12.02 -0.34 -6.58
N MET A 163 -12.16 -0.81 -7.81
CA MET A 163 -11.12 -0.65 -8.84
C MET A 163 -10.83 0.83 -9.10
N PHE A 164 -11.88 1.66 -9.25
CA PHE A 164 -11.71 3.10 -9.47
C PHE A 164 -11.16 3.85 -8.27
N VAL A 165 -11.45 3.44 -7.04
CA VAL A 165 -10.87 4.02 -5.83
C VAL A 165 -9.34 3.88 -5.82
N VAL A 166 -8.81 2.76 -6.33
CA VAL A 166 -7.36 2.53 -6.43
C VAL A 166 -6.77 3.16 -7.68
N ALA A 167 -7.38 2.93 -8.85
CA ALA A 167 -6.85 3.40 -10.12
C ALA A 167 -7.01 4.92 -10.32
N GLY A 168 -8.10 5.52 -9.80
CA GLY A 168 -8.43 6.93 -10.00
C GLY A 168 -7.33 7.89 -9.59
N PRO A 169 -6.86 7.88 -8.34
CA PRO A 169 -5.78 8.75 -7.90
C PRO A 169 -4.49 8.58 -8.70
N ILE A 170 -4.14 7.36 -9.09
CA ILE A 170 -2.93 7.07 -9.84
C ILE A 170 -3.00 7.71 -11.23
N ILE A 171 -4.14 7.58 -11.91
CA ILE A 171 -4.36 8.19 -13.24
C ILE A 171 -4.33 9.71 -13.12
N VAL A 172 -5.03 10.29 -12.14
CA VAL A 172 -5.08 11.75 -11.96
C VAL A 172 -3.69 12.31 -11.71
N PHE A 173 -2.94 11.75 -10.76
CA PHE A 173 -1.59 12.23 -10.47
C PHE A 173 -0.61 11.98 -11.62
N GLY A 174 -0.75 10.85 -12.34
CA GLY A 174 0.05 10.54 -13.51
C GLY A 174 -0.16 11.56 -14.63
N VAL A 175 -1.42 11.85 -14.97
CA VAL A 175 -1.77 12.82 -16.02
C VAL A 175 -1.36 14.25 -15.61
N LEU A 176 -1.63 14.66 -14.37
CA LEU A 176 -1.26 15.99 -13.89
C LEU A 176 0.26 16.20 -13.90
N SER A 177 1.03 15.24 -13.38
CA SER A 177 2.49 15.34 -13.40
C SER A 177 3.05 15.36 -14.81
N GLY A 178 2.53 14.52 -15.71
CA GLY A 178 2.91 14.51 -17.12
C GLY A 178 2.58 15.83 -17.83
N ALA A 179 1.40 16.42 -17.57
CA ALA A 179 1.01 17.72 -18.13
C ALA A 179 1.94 18.84 -17.66
N VAL A 180 2.26 18.89 -16.37
CA VAL A 180 3.17 19.92 -15.81
C VAL A 180 4.56 19.79 -16.45
N VAL A 181 5.13 18.59 -16.50
CA VAL A 181 6.44 18.35 -17.13
C VAL A 181 6.40 18.69 -18.61
N GLY A 182 5.33 18.33 -19.33
CA GLY A 182 5.15 18.64 -20.75
C GLY A 182 5.10 20.16 -21.01
N VAL A 183 4.38 20.93 -20.19
CA VAL A 183 4.36 22.40 -20.28
C VAL A 183 5.73 23.00 -20.01
N ILE A 184 6.44 22.55 -18.97
CA ILE A 184 7.79 23.04 -18.67
C ILE A 184 8.73 22.73 -19.84
N TYR A 185 8.70 21.53 -20.37
CA TYR A 185 9.53 21.14 -21.51
C TYR A 185 9.24 22.01 -22.76
N TYR A 186 7.96 22.23 -23.04
CA TYR A 186 7.54 23.08 -24.15
C TYR A 186 8.05 24.54 -24.01
N LEU A 187 7.94 25.11 -22.80
CA LEU A 187 8.42 26.47 -22.53
C LEU A 187 9.95 26.60 -22.63
N LEU A 188 10.68 25.54 -22.27
CA LEU A 188 12.16 25.51 -22.36
C LEU A 188 12.67 25.22 -23.78
N SER A 189 11.83 24.68 -24.65
CA SER A 189 12.17 24.37 -26.04
C SER A 189 11.82 25.48 -27.04
N LEU A 190 11.11 26.52 -26.57
CA LEU A 190 10.83 27.77 -27.30
C LEU A 190 12.01 28.73 -27.23
#